data_3468be2fef150fff6e3bdf9a1a275b47
#
_entry.id   3468be2fef150fff6e3bdf9a1a275b47
#
_cell.length_a   1.000
_cell.length_b   1.000
_cell.length_c   1.000
_cell.angle_alpha   90.00
_cell.angle_beta   90.00
_cell.angle_gamma   90.00
#
_symmetry.space_group_name_H-M   'P 1'
#
loop_
_entity.id
_entity.type
_entity.pdbx_description
1 polymer ?
#
loop_
_entity_poly.entity_id
_entity_poly.type
_entity_poly.pdbx_seq_one_letter_code
_entity_poly.pdbx_strand_id
1 'polypeptide(L)'
;MKYLHTMIRVFDLEKALDFFINKLGLIEIRRKDSEKGRFTLIFLATAENEPTIELTYNWDQKEPYTTGRSFGHLAYQVDNIYDTCKKLQENGVIINRPPRDGYMAFIKSPDNISIELLQKGEPLAPSEPWASMPNTGDW
;
A
#
# COMPACT_ATOMS: atom_id res chain seq x y z
N MET A 1 -15.64 -1.68 -21.16
CA MET A 1 -15.51 -1.53 -19.69
C MET A 1 -14.06 -1.24 -19.37
N LYS A 2 -13.78 -0.35 -18.42
CA LYS A 2 -12.42 -0.01 -17.97
C LYS A 2 -12.42 0.04 -16.44
N TYR A 3 -11.42 -0.61 -15.80
CA TYR A 3 -11.24 -0.49 -14.36
C TYR A 3 -10.73 0.92 -14.01
N LEU A 4 -11.33 1.58 -13.02
CA LEU A 4 -11.00 2.96 -12.64
C LEU A 4 -10.28 3.04 -11.30
N HIS A 5 -10.87 2.49 -10.24
CA HIS A 5 -10.28 2.55 -8.90
C HIS A 5 -10.81 1.50 -7.94
N THR A 6 -10.07 1.28 -6.87
CA THR A 6 -10.52 0.66 -5.62
C THR A 6 -10.59 1.74 -4.56
N MET A 7 -11.72 1.83 -3.84
CA MET A 7 -11.86 2.75 -2.70
C MET A 7 -11.52 2.04 -1.40
N ILE A 8 -10.70 2.70 -0.59
CA ILE A 8 -10.42 2.30 0.79
C ILE A 8 -10.62 3.51 1.73
N ARG A 9 -11.09 3.24 2.94
CA ARG A 9 -11.23 4.26 3.97
C ARG A 9 -9.94 4.37 4.77
N VAL A 10 -9.55 5.60 5.11
CA VAL A 10 -8.38 5.89 5.94
C VAL A 10 -8.80 6.67 7.18
N PHE A 11 -8.26 6.30 8.32
CA PHE A 11 -8.60 6.93 9.59
C PHE A 11 -7.74 8.16 9.87
N ASP A 12 -6.43 8.06 9.63
CA ASP A 12 -5.47 9.16 9.79
C ASP A 12 -4.93 9.52 8.40
N LEU A 13 -5.42 10.65 7.85
CA LEU A 13 -5.09 11.06 6.50
C LEU A 13 -3.60 11.34 6.31
N GLU A 14 -2.94 11.99 7.27
CA GLU A 14 -1.53 12.34 7.16
C GLU A 14 -0.65 11.08 7.14
N LYS A 15 -0.94 10.10 8.00
CA LYS A 15 -0.23 8.81 7.99
C LYS A 15 -0.47 8.03 6.71
N ALA A 16 -1.71 8.03 6.19
CA ALA A 16 -2.03 7.36 4.94
C ALA A 16 -1.27 7.98 3.77
N LEU A 17 -1.24 9.31 3.65
CA LEU A 17 -0.52 10.01 2.59
C LEU A 17 0.99 9.81 2.70
N ASP A 18 1.56 9.87 3.90
CA ASP A 18 2.98 9.57 4.12
C ASP A 18 3.32 8.15 3.66
N PHE A 19 2.48 7.18 3.99
CA PHE A 19 2.69 5.80 3.56
C PHE A 19 2.58 5.63 2.04
N PHE A 20 1.45 6.01 1.45
CA PHE A 20 1.19 5.75 0.04
C PHE A 20 2.04 6.62 -0.91
N ILE A 21 2.30 7.87 -0.56
CA ILE A 21 3.08 8.80 -1.40
C ILE A 21 4.57 8.71 -1.09
N ASN A 22 4.96 8.98 0.16
CA ASN A 22 6.38 9.12 0.50
C ASN A 22 7.11 7.78 0.59
N LYS A 23 6.47 6.74 1.14
CA LYS A 23 7.09 5.42 1.33
C LYS A 23 6.86 4.50 0.15
N LEU A 24 5.62 4.36 -0.32
CA LEU A 24 5.28 3.47 -1.44
C LEU A 24 5.54 4.09 -2.81
N GLY A 25 5.51 5.43 -2.92
CA GLY A 25 5.88 6.15 -4.14
C GLY A 25 4.74 6.42 -5.11
N LEU A 26 3.47 6.36 -4.65
CA LEU A 26 2.35 6.76 -5.48
C LEU A 26 2.29 8.28 -5.64
N ILE A 27 1.63 8.73 -6.70
CA ILE A 27 1.41 10.15 -6.98
C ILE A 27 -0.06 10.54 -6.78
N GLU A 28 -0.31 11.73 -6.27
CA GLU A 28 -1.65 12.28 -6.15
C GLU A 28 -2.13 12.78 -7.52
N ILE A 29 -3.22 12.18 -8.04
CA ILE A 29 -3.81 12.55 -9.33
C ILE A 29 -4.85 13.65 -9.15
N ARG A 30 -5.68 13.55 -8.13
CA ARG A 30 -6.69 14.56 -7.79
C ARG A 30 -7.16 14.42 -6.35
N ARG A 31 -7.77 15.50 -5.87
CA ARG A 31 -8.37 15.59 -4.53
C ARG A 31 -9.71 16.30 -4.61
N LYS A 32 -10.65 15.93 -3.76
CA LYS A 32 -11.95 16.57 -3.66
C LYS A 32 -12.44 16.56 -2.22
N ASP A 33 -12.80 17.73 -1.70
CA ASP A 33 -13.52 17.88 -0.44
C ASP A 33 -15.02 17.97 -0.67
N SER A 34 -15.79 17.43 0.26
CA SER A 34 -17.25 17.55 0.30
C SER A 34 -17.69 18.06 1.67
N GLU A 35 -17.97 19.35 1.75
CA GLU A 35 -18.50 19.98 2.98
C GLU A 35 -19.84 19.36 3.39
N LYS A 36 -20.74 19.15 2.44
CA LYS A 36 -22.04 18.54 2.70
C LYS A 36 -21.92 17.08 3.17
N GLY A 37 -21.03 16.33 2.57
CA GLY A 37 -20.79 14.91 2.91
C GLY A 37 -19.78 14.72 4.05
N ARG A 38 -19.05 15.76 4.42
CA ARG A 38 -18.00 15.77 5.44
C ARG A 38 -16.94 14.70 5.21
N PHE A 39 -16.36 14.73 4.00
CA PHE A 39 -15.27 13.82 3.64
C PHE A 39 -14.31 14.46 2.63
N THR A 40 -13.12 13.90 2.56
CA THR A 40 -12.11 14.17 1.53
C THR A 40 -11.84 12.90 0.74
N LEU A 41 -11.81 13.01 -0.59
CA LEU A 41 -11.37 11.96 -1.51
C LEU A 41 -10.01 12.32 -2.08
N ILE A 42 -9.09 11.37 -2.08
CA ILE A 42 -7.76 11.53 -2.68
C ILE A 42 -7.48 10.32 -3.56
N PHE A 43 -7.18 10.58 -4.82
CA PHE A 43 -6.92 9.55 -5.82
C PHE A 43 -5.43 9.47 -6.07
N LEU A 44 -4.84 8.31 -5.78
CA LEU A 44 -3.41 8.03 -5.92
C LEU A 44 -3.19 6.95 -6.98
N ALA A 45 -2.15 7.09 -7.79
CA ALA A 45 -1.79 6.13 -8.82
C ALA A 45 -0.28 5.92 -8.89
N THR A 46 0.15 4.88 -9.60
CA THR A 46 1.56 4.62 -9.89
C THR A 46 2.13 5.55 -10.97
N ALA A 47 1.26 6.04 -11.85
CA ALA A 47 1.57 7.02 -12.89
C ALA A 47 0.28 7.72 -13.35
N GLU A 48 0.41 8.79 -14.13
CA GLU A 48 -0.74 9.43 -14.78
C GLU A 48 -1.46 8.43 -15.71
N ASN A 49 -2.79 8.51 -15.75
CA ASN A 49 -3.67 7.66 -16.55
C ASN A 49 -3.76 6.18 -16.14
N GLU A 50 -3.08 5.78 -15.07
CA GLU A 50 -3.23 4.46 -14.48
C GLU A 50 -4.43 4.39 -13.53
N PRO A 51 -4.99 3.20 -13.27
CA PRO A 51 -6.02 3.01 -12.24
C PRO A 51 -5.54 3.52 -10.88
N THR A 52 -6.48 4.09 -10.12
CA THR A 52 -6.17 4.70 -8.83
C THR A 52 -6.60 3.84 -7.64
N ILE A 53 -5.99 4.08 -6.49
CA ILE A 53 -6.69 3.87 -5.22
C ILE A 53 -7.37 5.20 -4.85
N GLU A 54 -8.62 5.13 -4.38
CA GLU A 54 -9.36 6.26 -3.84
C GLU A 54 -9.30 6.17 -2.31
N LEU A 55 -8.54 7.06 -1.68
CA LEU A 55 -8.55 7.20 -0.23
C LEU A 55 -9.75 8.06 0.16
N THR A 56 -10.63 7.52 0.99
CA THR A 56 -11.75 8.25 1.57
C THR A 56 -11.48 8.55 3.04
N TYR A 57 -11.34 9.83 3.36
CA TYR A 57 -11.20 10.32 4.73
C TYR A 57 -12.51 10.96 5.18
N ASN A 58 -13.19 10.32 6.14
CA ASN A 58 -14.43 10.85 6.74
C ASN A 58 -14.06 11.72 7.95
N TRP A 59 -14.40 12.99 7.91
CA TRP A 59 -13.97 13.99 8.90
C TRP A 59 -14.47 13.72 10.32
N ASP A 60 -15.63 13.08 10.46
CA ASP A 60 -16.26 12.81 11.76
C ASP A 60 -16.03 11.37 12.27
N GLN A 61 -15.21 10.58 11.56
CA GLN A 61 -14.86 9.24 12.01
C GLN A 61 -13.99 9.30 13.29
N LYS A 62 -14.41 8.59 14.33
CA LYS A 62 -13.74 8.64 15.63
C LYS A 62 -12.91 7.40 15.96
N GLU A 63 -13.14 6.32 15.24
CA GLU A 63 -12.48 5.05 15.50
C GLU A 63 -11.84 4.49 14.23
N PRO A 64 -10.71 3.76 14.34
CA PRO A 64 -10.11 3.07 13.20
C PRO A 64 -11.09 2.13 12.52
N TYR A 65 -10.93 1.96 11.22
CA TYR A 65 -11.70 1.00 10.44
C TYR A 65 -11.15 -0.42 10.62
N THR A 66 -12.03 -1.41 10.46
CA THR A 66 -11.65 -2.81 10.35
C THR A 66 -11.67 -3.23 8.88
N THR A 67 -10.79 -4.16 8.49
CA THR A 67 -10.71 -4.65 7.11
C THR A 67 -11.76 -5.71 6.78
N GLY A 68 -12.39 -6.30 7.80
CA GLY A 68 -13.34 -7.40 7.61
C GLY A 68 -12.66 -8.68 7.13
N ARG A 69 -13.43 -9.59 6.49
CA ARG A 69 -12.95 -10.90 6.01
C ARG A 69 -13.01 -11.07 4.50
N SER A 70 -13.65 -10.15 3.79
CA SER A 70 -13.86 -10.26 2.34
C SER A 70 -12.74 -9.64 1.53
N PHE A 71 -12.16 -8.53 2.02
CA PHE A 71 -11.06 -7.85 1.32
C PHE A 71 -9.76 -8.63 1.54
N GLY A 72 -9.02 -8.86 0.47
CA GLY A 72 -7.69 -9.49 0.51
C GLY A 72 -6.58 -8.44 0.60
N HIS A 73 -6.06 -8.02 -0.54
CA HIS A 73 -4.93 -7.08 -0.62
C HIS A 73 -4.96 -6.26 -1.91
N LEU A 74 -4.15 -5.21 -1.93
CA LEU A 74 -3.73 -4.52 -3.14
C LEU A 74 -2.39 -5.09 -3.59
N ALA A 75 -2.15 -5.21 -4.90
CA ALA A 75 -0.89 -5.70 -5.42
C ALA A 75 -0.21 -4.66 -6.32
N TYR A 76 1.10 -4.50 -6.16
CA TYR A 76 1.94 -3.62 -6.96
C TYR A 76 3.16 -4.36 -7.48
N GLN A 77 3.48 -4.15 -8.76
CA GLN A 77 4.73 -4.63 -9.35
C GLN A 77 5.86 -3.64 -9.06
N VAL A 78 7.02 -4.15 -8.72
CA VAL A 78 8.23 -3.37 -8.43
C VAL A 78 9.40 -3.83 -9.31
N ASP A 79 10.30 -2.91 -9.67
CA ASP A 79 11.42 -3.22 -10.55
C ASP A 79 12.49 -4.11 -9.87
N ASN A 80 12.74 -3.88 -8.55
CA ASN A 80 13.62 -4.71 -7.73
C ASN A 80 13.02 -4.86 -6.33
N ILE A 81 12.57 -6.06 -6.00
CA ILE A 81 11.87 -6.32 -4.75
C ILE A 81 12.77 -6.18 -3.52
N TYR A 82 14.06 -6.50 -3.63
CA TYR A 82 15.00 -6.35 -2.51
C TYR A 82 15.29 -4.88 -2.19
N ASP A 83 15.54 -4.08 -3.21
CA ASP A 83 15.78 -2.63 -3.05
C ASP A 83 14.52 -1.93 -2.51
N THR A 84 13.34 -2.32 -3.02
CA THR A 84 12.06 -1.78 -2.55
C THR A 84 11.81 -2.12 -1.08
N CYS A 85 11.97 -3.39 -0.69
CA CYS A 85 11.77 -3.81 0.69
C CYS A 85 12.79 -3.16 1.64
N LYS A 86 14.06 -3.03 1.21
CA LYS A 86 15.10 -2.34 1.99
C LYS A 86 14.72 -0.88 2.23
N LYS A 87 14.35 -0.15 1.19
CA LYS A 87 13.92 1.25 1.29
C LYS A 87 12.70 1.41 2.21
N LEU A 88 11.71 0.54 2.09
CA LEU A 88 10.52 0.55 2.94
C LEU A 88 10.91 0.31 4.41
N GLN A 89 11.75 -0.67 4.69
CA GLN A 89 12.22 -0.99 6.05
C GLN A 89 13.03 0.17 6.66
N GLU A 90 13.91 0.81 5.90
CA GLU A 90 14.67 2.00 6.31
C GLU A 90 13.76 3.19 6.64
N ASN A 91 12.56 3.24 6.06
CA ASN A 91 11.53 4.23 6.34
C ASN A 91 10.47 3.76 7.35
N GLY A 92 10.78 2.73 8.14
CA GLY A 92 9.95 2.28 9.25
C GLY A 92 8.75 1.40 8.86
N VAL A 93 8.69 0.91 7.63
CA VAL A 93 7.65 -0.04 7.22
C VAL A 93 8.07 -1.47 7.61
N ILE A 94 7.18 -2.18 8.28
CA ILE A 94 7.41 -3.60 8.61
C ILE A 94 7.20 -4.43 7.35
N ILE A 95 8.16 -5.28 7.02
CA ILE A 95 8.01 -6.29 5.96
C ILE A 95 7.41 -7.53 6.61
N ASN A 96 6.08 -7.67 6.49
CA ASN A 96 5.34 -8.75 7.16
C ASN A 96 5.72 -10.13 6.61
N ARG A 97 5.74 -10.27 5.28
CA ARG A 97 6.31 -11.44 4.61
C ARG A 97 7.51 -10.99 3.78
N PRO A 98 8.73 -11.35 4.19
CA PRO A 98 9.94 -11.01 3.43
C PRO A 98 9.99 -11.69 2.05
N PRO A 99 10.69 -11.09 1.06
CA PRO A 99 10.82 -11.67 -0.29
C PRO A 99 11.86 -12.79 -0.33
N ARG A 100 11.65 -13.89 0.43
CA ARG A 100 12.57 -15.01 0.53
C ARG A 100 12.84 -15.73 -0.79
N ASP A 101 11.82 -15.74 -1.66
CA ASP A 101 11.85 -16.34 -2.98
C ASP A 101 12.34 -15.39 -4.08
N GLY A 102 12.69 -14.15 -3.74
CA GLY A 102 13.07 -13.11 -4.69
C GLY A 102 11.91 -12.59 -5.54
N TYR A 103 10.66 -12.89 -5.18
CA TYR A 103 9.51 -12.57 -6.02
C TYR A 103 8.38 -11.80 -5.31
N MET A 104 8.03 -12.20 -4.09
CA MET A 104 6.83 -11.70 -3.41
C MET A 104 7.12 -11.25 -1.98
N ALA A 105 6.59 -10.08 -1.61
CA ALA A 105 6.61 -9.58 -0.25
C ALA A 105 5.23 -9.04 0.15
N PHE A 106 4.96 -8.98 1.45
CA PHE A 106 3.78 -8.32 2.00
C PHE A 106 4.15 -7.28 3.04
N ILE A 107 3.47 -6.16 2.97
CA ILE A 107 3.50 -5.06 3.94
C ILE A 107 2.05 -4.65 4.28
N LYS A 108 1.88 -3.79 5.27
CA LYS A 108 0.57 -3.21 5.62
C LYS A 108 0.62 -1.69 5.66
N SER A 109 -0.48 -1.08 5.23
CA SER A 109 -0.71 0.36 5.40
C SER A 109 -1.03 0.69 6.87
N PRO A 110 -1.03 1.99 7.26
CA PRO A 110 -1.45 2.41 8.60
C PRO A 110 -2.87 1.96 9.00
N ASP A 111 -3.76 1.80 8.02
CA ASP A 111 -5.12 1.29 8.23
C ASP A 111 -5.24 -0.23 8.11
N ASN A 112 -4.11 -0.93 8.21
CA ASN A 112 -4.05 -2.39 8.20
C ASN A 112 -4.48 -3.02 6.86
N ILE A 113 -4.42 -2.27 5.77
CA ILE A 113 -4.63 -2.80 4.42
C ILE A 113 -3.39 -3.57 3.99
N SER A 114 -3.57 -4.83 3.65
CA SER A 114 -2.51 -5.69 3.14
C SER A 114 -2.10 -5.27 1.73
N ILE A 115 -0.80 -5.22 1.49
CA ILE A 115 -0.23 -4.83 0.20
C ILE A 115 0.81 -5.87 -0.21
N GLU A 116 0.58 -6.49 -1.36
CA GLU A 116 1.50 -7.40 -2.00
C GLU A 116 2.43 -6.64 -2.93
N LEU A 117 3.72 -6.91 -2.83
CA LEU A 117 4.74 -6.43 -3.75
C LEU A 117 5.26 -7.61 -4.58
N LEU A 118 5.27 -7.45 -5.89
CA LEU A 118 5.66 -8.49 -6.84
C LEU A 118 6.85 -8.03 -7.69
N GLN A 119 7.86 -8.88 -7.80
CA GLN A 119 9.00 -8.65 -8.68
C GLN A 119 8.55 -8.60 -10.13
N LYS A 120 9.00 -7.60 -10.87
CA LYS A 120 8.82 -7.55 -12.34
C LYS A 120 9.69 -8.59 -13.02
N GLY A 121 9.07 -9.38 -13.89
CA GLY A 121 9.75 -10.46 -14.60
C GLY A 121 9.98 -11.69 -13.72
N GLU A 122 11.14 -12.33 -13.90
CA GLU A 122 11.49 -13.54 -13.17
C GLU A 122 11.90 -13.25 -11.73
N PRO A 123 11.73 -14.22 -10.82
CA PRO A 123 12.24 -14.10 -9.46
C PRO A 123 13.74 -13.81 -9.43
N LEU A 124 14.16 -12.91 -8.54
CA LEU A 124 15.58 -12.70 -8.29
C LEU A 124 16.16 -13.89 -7.53
N ALA A 125 17.47 -14.13 -7.67
CA ALA A 125 18.14 -15.15 -6.88
C ALA A 125 17.97 -14.88 -5.37
N PRO A 126 17.66 -15.90 -4.54
CA PRO A 126 17.55 -15.72 -3.09
C PRO A 126 18.79 -15.02 -2.52
N SER A 127 18.58 -14.05 -1.65
CA SER A 127 19.64 -13.21 -1.08
C SER A 127 19.37 -12.90 0.40
N GLU A 128 20.42 -12.94 1.20
CA GLU A 128 20.35 -12.50 2.59
C GLU A 128 20.28 -10.96 2.69
N PRO A 129 19.62 -10.39 3.69
CA PRO A 129 18.99 -11.07 4.84
C PRO A 129 17.61 -11.68 4.55
N TRP A 130 17.06 -11.48 3.38
CA TRP A 130 15.68 -11.84 3.04
C TRP A 130 15.42 -13.34 3.00
N ALA A 131 16.39 -14.11 2.49
CA ALA A 131 16.25 -15.56 2.31
C ALA A 131 15.94 -16.30 3.62
N SER A 132 16.52 -15.88 4.73
CA SER A 132 16.32 -16.48 6.06
C SER A 132 15.42 -15.66 6.99
N MET A 133 14.91 -14.50 6.55
CA MET A 133 14.12 -13.63 7.41
C MET A 133 12.74 -14.23 7.67
N PRO A 134 12.31 -14.35 8.96
CA PRO A 134 10.98 -14.85 9.30
C PRO A 134 9.88 -13.84 9.01
N ASN A 135 8.64 -14.31 8.96
CA ASN A 135 7.47 -13.43 8.91
C ASN A 135 7.33 -12.62 10.19
N THR A 136 6.74 -11.43 10.07
CA THR A 136 6.38 -10.57 11.21
C THR A 136 4.88 -10.30 11.16
N GLY A 137 4.14 -10.73 12.17
CA GLY A 137 2.68 -10.57 12.20
C GLY A 137 1.96 -11.39 11.11
N ASP A 138 0.85 -10.86 10.66
CA ASP A 138 -0.01 -11.40 9.61
C ASP A 138 -0.14 -10.42 8.44
N TRP A 139 -0.70 -10.87 7.35
CA TRP A 139 -0.95 -10.05 6.16
C TRP A 139 -2.17 -10.53 5.38
#